data_0de31fe8e32716d3937707b9f85f03bc
#
_entry.id   0de31fe8e32716d3937707b9f85f03bc
#
_cell.length_a   1.000
_cell.length_b   1.000
_cell.length_c   1.000
_cell.angle_alpha   90.00
_cell.angle_beta   90.00
_cell.angle_gamma   90.00
#
_symmetry.space_group_name_H-M   'P 1'
#
loop_
_entity.id
_entity.type
_entity.pdbx_description
1 polymer ?
#
loop_
_entity_poly.entity_id
_entity_poly.type
_entity_poly.pdbx_seq_one_letter_code
_entity_poly.pdbx_strand_id
1 'polypeptide(L)'
;MTFWKEAQGWTYHVYEVDTPVKEFGVFEPLVELWQSKFQDLLLPAWKDFSFEDFDGWYGRLRVGDFMPGRTDDFVYRLWGGKSVDIYGVDLTGKRMSELDFGFDEDDKNLLTMLATEKKITLASGPVFWQEREHLRVQIIKMPLSDDGLVVDKFLGALHRES
;
A
#
# COMPACT_ATOMS: atom_id res chain seq x y z
N MET A 1 -17.32 3.13 -1.02
CA MET A 1 -16.08 3.92 -0.89
C MET A 1 -16.24 4.93 0.22
N THR A 2 -15.26 5.03 1.09
CA THR A 2 -15.26 6.00 2.17
C THR A 2 -14.15 7.01 1.93
N PHE A 3 -14.54 8.27 1.69
CA PHE A 3 -13.59 9.37 1.64
C PHE A 3 -13.15 9.68 3.07
N TRP A 4 -11.85 9.66 3.32
CA TRP A 4 -11.33 9.91 4.65
C TRP A 4 -10.81 11.33 4.82
N LYS A 5 -9.95 11.78 3.91
CA LYS A 5 -9.30 13.09 4.08
C LYS A 5 -8.69 13.59 2.78
N GLU A 6 -8.59 14.93 2.67
CA GLU A 6 -7.79 15.59 1.64
C GLU A 6 -6.82 16.55 2.34
N ALA A 7 -5.54 16.49 2.00
CA ALA A 7 -4.51 17.35 2.60
C ALA A 7 -3.31 17.50 1.65
N GLN A 8 -2.84 18.74 1.46
CA GLN A 8 -1.63 19.05 0.70
C GLN A 8 -1.62 18.48 -0.72
N GLY A 9 -2.77 18.47 -1.37
CA GLY A 9 -2.90 17.92 -2.72
C GLY A 9 -3.10 16.42 -2.77
N TRP A 10 -3.10 15.73 -1.62
CA TRP A 10 -3.39 14.31 -1.51
C TRP A 10 -4.82 14.07 -1.10
N THR A 11 -5.42 13.04 -1.71
CA THR A 11 -6.75 12.56 -1.39
C THR A 11 -6.61 11.14 -0.84
N TYR A 12 -7.23 10.88 0.31
CA TYR A 12 -7.13 9.59 0.99
C TYR A 12 -8.51 8.95 1.07
N HIS A 13 -8.59 7.67 0.68
CA HIS A 13 -9.80 6.87 0.77
C HIS A 13 -9.53 5.61 1.58
N VAL A 14 -10.51 5.20 2.37
CA VAL A 14 -10.43 4.01 3.21
C VAL A 14 -11.62 3.11 2.87
N TYR A 15 -11.36 1.82 2.71
CA TYR A 15 -12.36 0.84 2.29
C TYR A 15 -12.38 -0.35 3.23
N GLU A 16 -13.54 -0.98 3.35
CA GLU A 16 -13.65 -2.29 3.98
C GLU A 16 -12.97 -3.36 3.12
N VAL A 17 -12.50 -4.44 3.76
CA VAL A 17 -11.77 -5.51 3.05
C VAL A 17 -12.66 -6.26 2.04
N ASP A 18 -13.97 -6.24 2.20
CA ASP A 18 -14.92 -6.91 1.31
C ASP A 18 -15.57 -5.97 0.29
N THR A 19 -15.05 -4.76 0.15
CA THR A 19 -15.53 -3.80 -0.85
C THR A 19 -15.51 -4.43 -2.24
N PRO A 20 -16.57 -4.27 -3.06
CA PRO A 20 -16.57 -4.78 -4.43
C PRO A 20 -15.38 -4.27 -5.23
N VAL A 21 -14.71 -5.17 -5.94
CA VAL A 21 -13.44 -4.86 -6.63
C VAL A 21 -13.57 -3.77 -7.68
N LYS A 22 -14.74 -3.61 -8.27
CA LYS A 22 -14.99 -2.58 -9.30
C LYS A 22 -14.83 -1.15 -8.77
N GLU A 23 -14.82 -0.95 -7.44
CA GLU A 23 -14.65 0.37 -6.87
C GLU A 23 -13.20 0.83 -6.83
N PHE A 24 -12.25 -0.05 -7.18
CA PHE A 24 -10.82 0.26 -7.08
C PHE A 24 -10.17 0.69 -8.39
N GLY A 25 -10.94 0.86 -9.47
CA GLY A 25 -10.41 1.36 -10.74
C GLY A 25 -9.29 0.49 -11.29
N VAL A 26 -8.14 1.11 -11.54
CA VAL A 26 -6.98 0.39 -12.13
C VAL A 26 -6.46 -0.72 -11.25
N PHE A 27 -6.76 -0.71 -9.95
CA PHE A 27 -6.30 -1.72 -9.00
C PHE A 27 -7.26 -2.90 -8.89
N GLU A 28 -8.37 -2.91 -9.63
CA GLU A 28 -9.38 -3.97 -9.54
C GLU A 28 -8.78 -5.39 -9.61
N PRO A 29 -7.90 -5.73 -10.58
CA PRO A 29 -7.35 -7.08 -10.65
C PRO A 29 -6.51 -7.45 -9.43
N LEU A 30 -5.77 -6.49 -8.88
CA LEU A 30 -4.92 -6.74 -7.72
C LEU A 30 -5.76 -6.95 -6.45
N VAL A 31 -6.80 -6.16 -6.27
CA VAL A 31 -7.71 -6.33 -5.13
C VAL A 31 -8.44 -7.66 -5.24
N GLU A 32 -8.89 -8.03 -6.44
CA GLU A 32 -9.53 -9.32 -6.68
C GLU A 32 -8.60 -10.48 -6.31
N LEU A 33 -7.33 -10.41 -6.73
CA LEU A 33 -6.33 -11.41 -6.36
C LEU A 33 -6.19 -11.49 -4.83
N TRP A 34 -6.03 -10.35 -4.16
CA TRP A 34 -5.86 -10.30 -2.71
C TRP A 34 -7.09 -10.86 -1.99
N GLN A 35 -8.30 -10.47 -2.39
CA GLN A 35 -9.54 -11.00 -1.80
C GLN A 35 -9.66 -12.51 -2.01
N SER A 36 -9.17 -13.03 -3.13
CA SER A 36 -9.23 -14.46 -3.44
C SER A 36 -8.39 -15.32 -2.50
N LYS A 37 -7.43 -14.72 -1.78
CA LYS A 37 -6.54 -15.44 -0.88
C LYS A 37 -7.05 -15.50 0.57
N PHE A 38 -8.17 -14.88 0.87
CA PHE A 38 -8.79 -15.01 2.20
C PHE A 38 -9.22 -16.46 2.44
N GLN A 39 -9.04 -16.91 3.68
CA GLN A 39 -9.61 -18.17 4.15
C GLN A 39 -10.66 -17.80 5.20
N ASP A 40 -11.93 -17.84 4.82
CA ASP A 40 -13.04 -17.31 5.60
C ASP A 40 -12.79 -15.82 5.90
N LEU A 41 -12.72 -15.44 7.18
CA LEU A 41 -12.46 -14.06 7.59
C LEU A 41 -10.98 -13.78 7.88
N LEU A 42 -10.09 -14.77 7.63
CA LEU A 42 -8.67 -14.61 7.90
C LEU A 42 -7.97 -13.88 6.76
N LEU A 43 -7.20 -12.85 7.09
CA LEU A 43 -6.42 -12.08 6.13
C LEU A 43 -5.38 -12.97 5.44
N PRO A 44 -5.05 -12.68 4.17
CA PRO A 44 -3.98 -13.40 3.49
C PRO A 44 -2.62 -13.11 4.11
N ALA A 45 -1.72 -14.09 4.05
CA ALA A 45 -0.31 -13.91 4.35
C ALA A 45 0.47 -13.66 3.06
N TRP A 46 1.64 -13.04 3.16
CA TRP A 46 2.50 -12.84 2.00
C TRP A 46 2.86 -14.17 1.32
N LYS A 47 3.08 -15.22 2.11
CA LYS A 47 3.40 -16.56 1.61
C LYS A 47 2.27 -17.22 0.80
N ASP A 48 1.05 -16.71 0.88
CA ASP A 48 -0.09 -17.25 0.14
C ASP A 48 -0.06 -16.86 -1.34
N PHE A 49 0.80 -15.94 -1.71
CA PHE A 49 0.94 -15.46 -3.08
C PHE A 49 2.16 -16.12 -3.75
N SER A 50 2.00 -16.46 -5.03
CA SER A 50 3.12 -16.88 -5.86
C SER A 50 3.57 -15.74 -6.75
N PHE A 51 4.79 -15.83 -7.27
CA PHE A 51 5.31 -14.82 -8.21
C PHE A 51 4.38 -14.67 -9.42
N GLU A 52 3.89 -15.77 -9.95
CA GLU A 52 3.03 -15.78 -11.13
C GLU A 52 1.69 -15.08 -10.90
N ASP A 53 1.20 -15.05 -9.65
CA ASP A 53 -0.03 -14.33 -9.30
C ASP A 53 0.03 -12.85 -9.68
N PHE A 54 1.23 -12.27 -9.68
CA PHE A 54 1.43 -10.84 -9.90
C PHE A 54 1.78 -10.47 -11.35
N ASP A 55 1.50 -11.36 -12.30
CA ASP A 55 1.73 -11.06 -13.71
C ASP A 55 1.06 -9.74 -14.09
N GLY A 56 1.82 -8.84 -14.71
CA GLY A 56 1.36 -7.49 -15.05
C GLY A 56 1.59 -6.45 -13.94
N TRP A 57 2.00 -6.86 -12.74
CA TRP A 57 2.16 -5.95 -11.59
C TRP A 57 3.60 -5.83 -11.09
N TYR A 58 4.53 -6.66 -11.55
CA TYR A 58 5.85 -6.83 -10.94
C TYR A 58 6.56 -5.52 -10.57
N GLY A 59 6.70 -4.61 -11.52
CA GLY A 59 7.42 -3.37 -11.28
C GLY A 59 6.65 -2.36 -10.43
N ARG A 60 5.36 -2.56 -10.24
CA ARG A 60 4.48 -1.61 -9.51
C ARG A 60 4.20 -2.01 -8.08
N LEU A 61 4.64 -3.21 -7.68
CA LEU A 61 4.38 -3.73 -6.33
C LEU A 61 5.28 -3.10 -5.28
N ARG A 62 4.75 -3.01 -4.09
CA ARG A 62 5.53 -2.74 -2.88
C ARG A 62 4.97 -3.57 -1.73
N VAL A 63 5.84 -4.02 -0.85
CA VAL A 63 5.48 -4.77 0.35
C VAL A 63 6.22 -4.15 1.51
N GLY A 64 5.51 -3.85 2.59
CA GLY A 64 6.11 -3.34 3.81
C GLY A 64 5.92 -4.29 4.97
N ASP A 65 6.97 -4.46 5.77
CA ASP A 65 6.92 -5.20 7.04
C ASP A 65 6.79 -4.19 8.16
N PHE A 66 5.71 -4.26 8.93
CA PHE A 66 5.56 -3.38 10.09
C PHE A 66 6.68 -3.64 11.09
N MET A 67 7.17 -2.58 11.71
CA MET A 67 8.14 -2.73 12.81
C MET A 67 7.45 -3.40 13.98
N PRO A 68 8.14 -4.32 14.69
CA PRO A 68 7.53 -5.04 15.80
C PRO A 68 6.88 -4.13 16.83
N GLY A 69 5.60 -4.41 17.14
CA GLY A 69 4.85 -3.64 18.13
C GLY A 69 4.42 -2.25 17.67
N ARG A 70 4.59 -1.90 16.39
CA ARG A 70 4.24 -0.58 15.85
C ARG A 70 3.29 -0.71 14.67
N THR A 71 2.43 0.30 14.49
CA THR A 71 1.51 0.38 13.36
C THR A 71 1.74 1.64 12.52
N ASP A 72 2.74 2.44 12.88
CA ASP A 72 3.05 3.73 12.25
C ASP A 72 4.41 3.75 11.56
N ASP A 73 5.07 2.59 11.47
CA ASP A 73 6.39 2.49 10.86
C ASP A 73 6.62 1.10 10.27
N PHE A 74 7.44 1.04 9.22
CA PHE A 74 7.70 -0.21 8.51
C PHE A 74 9.01 -0.15 7.73
N VAL A 75 9.47 -1.33 7.30
CA VAL A 75 10.61 -1.49 6.38
C VAL A 75 10.07 -2.03 5.07
N TYR A 76 10.49 -1.46 3.94
CA TYR A 76 10.13 -2.01 2.64
C TYR A 76 10.84 -3.34 2.41
N ARG A 77 10.06 -4.42 2.29
CA ARG A 77 10.54 -5.73 1.86
C ARG A 77 10.70 -5.79 0.34
N LEU A 78 9.82 -5.09 -0.37
CA LEU A 78 9.80 -5.03 -1.83
C LEU A 78 9.45 -3.61 -2.25
N TRP A 79 10.24 -3.06 -3.17
CA TRP A 79 10.00 -1.75 -3.78
C TRP A 79 10.26 -1.92 -5.27
N GLY A 80 9.19 -2.01 -6.07
CA GLY A 80 9.27 -2.38 -7.48
C GLY A 80 10.00 -1.37 -8.37
N GLY A 81 10.46 -1.84 -9.53
CA GLY A 81 11.24 -1.03 -10.47
C GLY A 81 10.51 0.22 -10.98
N LYS A 82 9.19 0.16 -11.14
CA LYS A 82 8.40 1.35 -11.53
C LYS A 82 8.40 2.40 -10.44
N SER A 83 8.42 1.98 -9.17
CA SER A 83 8.57 2.90 -8.05
C SER A 83 9.94 3.56 -8.06
N VAL A 84 11.00 2.81 -8.39
CA VAL A 84 12.35 3.38 -8.57
C VAL A 84 12.33 4.43 -9.67
N ASP A 85 11.72 4.15 -10.80
CA ASP A 85 11.64 5.09 -11.92
C ASP A 85 10.93 6.39 -11.55
N ILE A 86 9.82 6.28 -10.81
CA ILE A 86 8.99 7.44 -10.45
C ILE A 86 9.64 8.25 -9.33
N TYR A 87 10.15 7.59 -8.28
CA TYR A 87 10.72 8.28 -7.12
C TYR A 87 12.21 8.55 -7.24
N GLY A 88 12.91 7.87 -8.15
CA GLY A 88 14.35 8.06 -8.33
C GLY A 88 15.21 7.41 -7.27
N VAL A 89 14.65 6.48 -6.48
CA VAL A 89 15.36 5.84 -5.39
C VAL A 89 14.79 4.44 -5.14
N ASP A 90 15.65 3.50 -4.74
CA ASP A 90 15.25 2.16 -4.31
C ASP A 90 15.17 2.14 -2.80
N LEU A 91 13.98 1.98 -2.26
CA LEU A 91 13.73 1.98 -0.82
C LEU A 91 13.73 0.58 -0.20
N THR A 92 14.02 -0.47 -0.98
CA THR A 92 14.08 -1.84 -0.43
C THR A 92 15.05 -1.90 0.74
N GLY A 93 14.59 -2.46 1.86
CA GLY A 93 15.38 -2.58 3.08
C GLY A 93 15.47 -1.30 3.92
N LYS A 94 14.81 -0.24 3.49
CA LYS A 94 14.83 1.04 4.21
C LYS A 94 13.64 1.13 5.17
N ARG A 95 13.91 1.64 6.37
CA ARG A 95 12.88 1.90 7.38
C ARG A 95 12.31 3.29 7.16
N MET A 96 11.00 3.39 7.11
CA MET A 96 10.32 4.62 6.71
C MET A 96 10.58 5.79 7.66
N SER A 97 10.64 5.54 8.97
CA SER A 97 10.88 6.58 9.97
C SER A 97 12.28 7.21 9.89
N GLU A 98 13.22 6.53 9.23
CA GLU A 98 14.60 7.00 9.07
C GLU A 98 14.82 7.78 7.77
N LEU A 99 13.77 7.91 6.96
CA LEU A 99 13.84 8.57 5.66
C LEU A 99 13.13 9.91 5.69
N ASP A 100 13.72 10.90 5.03
CA ASP A 100 13.07 12.18 4.77
C ASP A 100 12.28 12.05 3.47
N PHE A 101 11.16 11.33 3.53
CA PHE A 101 10.39 10.93 2.37
C PHE A 101 8.94 11.45 2.37
N GLY A 102 8.65 12.45 3.22
CA GLY A 102 7.31 13.01 3.30
C GLY A 102 6.29 12.14 4.00
N PHE A 103 6.73 11.15 4.79
CA PHE A 103 5.84 10.28 5.55
C PHE A 103 5.40 11.01 6.83
N ASP A 104 4.30 11.75 6.71
CA ASP A 104 3.81 12.64 7.77
C ASP A 104 2.78 11.95 8.68
N GLU A 105 2.16 12.74 9.59
CA GLU A 105 1.17 12.22 10.52
C GLU A 105 -0.06 11.64 9.81
N ASP A 106 -0.48 12.22 8.68
CA ASP A 106 -1.61 11.69 7.93
C ASP A 106 -1.29 10.32 7.36
N ASP A 107 -0.09 10.14 6.83
CA ASP A 107 0.36 8.83 6.32
C ASP A 107 0.43 7.80 7.43
N LYS A 108 0.95 8.19 8.61
CA LYS A 108 1.02 7.31 9.78
C LYS A 108 -0.36 6.91 10.27
N ASN A 109 -1.30 7.85 10.31
CA ASN A 109 -2.67 7.58 10.73
C ASN A 109 -3.37 6.63 9.75
N LEU A 110 -3.16 6.83 8.45
CA LEU A 110 -3.71 5.96 7.43
C LEU A 110 -3.17 4.53 7.57
N LEU A 111 -1.87 4.41 7.79
CA LEU A 111 -1.21 3.11 8.00
C LEU A 111 -1.72 2.42 9.26
N THR A 112 -1.92 3.17 10.34
CA THR A 112 -2.48 2.65 11.58
C THR A 112 -3.90 2.14 11.39
N MET A 113 -4.73 2.85 10.62
CA MET A 113 -6.09 2.38 10.29
C MET A 113 -6.04 1.06 9.53
N LEU A 114 -5.14 0.94 8.55
CA LEU A 114 -4.94 -0.30 7.82
C LEU A 114 -4.60 -1.46 8.78
N ALA A 115 -3.67 -1.22 9.69
CA ALA A 115 -3.16 -2.25 10.59
C ALA A 115 -4.15 -2.63 11.69
N THR A 116 -4.79 -1.66 12.34
CA THR A 116 -5.63 -1.91 13.51
C THR A 116 -7.08 -2.16 13.15
N GLU A 117 -7.58 -1.51 12.10
CA GLU A 117 -8.98 -1.64 11.68
C GLU A 117 -9.13 -2.53 10.44
N LYS A 118 -8.03 -3.07 9.92
CA LYS A 118 -8.00 -3.97 8.76
C LYS A 118 -8.67 -3.34 7.54
N LYS A 119 -8.24 -2.13 7.19
CA LYS A 119 -8.80 -1.38 6.07
C LYS A 119 -7.89 -1.46 4.86
N ILE A 120 -8.48 -1.34 3.66
CA ILE A 120 -7.75 -1.05 2.43
C ILE A 120 -7.62 0.46 2.35
N THR A 121 -6.45 0.96 2.00
CA THR A 121 -6.22 2.40 1.85
C THR A 121 -5.81 2.74 0.43
N LEU A 122 -6.26 3.89 -0.05
CA LEU A 122 -5.92 4.40 -1.37
C LEU A 122 -5.57 5.87 -1.24
N ALA A 123 -4.35 6.22 -1.61
CA ALA A 123 -3.87 7.60 -1.60
C ALA A 123 -3.57 8.05 -3.03
N SER A 124 -3.94 9.28 -3.36
CA SER A 124 -3.73 9.85 -4.68
C SER A 124 -3.18 11.27 -4.54
N GLY A 125 -2.09 11.58 -5.22
CA GLY A 125 -1.51 12.91 -5.14
C GLY A 125 -0.16 13.03 -5.83
N PRO A 126 0.48 14.21 -5.68
CA PRO A 126 1.78 14.47 -6.29
C PRO A 126 2.92 13.80 -5.52
N VAL A 127 3.99 13.48 -6.23
CA VAL A 127 5.20 12.94 -5.61
C VAL A 127 5.99 14.09 -4.99
N PHE A 128 6.02 14.19 -3.64
CA PHE A 128 6.78 15.23 -2.93
C PHE A 128 8.20 14.75 -2.59
N TRP A 129 8.91 14.27 -3.61
CA TRP A 129 10.26 13.75 -3.41
C TRP A 129 11.16 14.21 -4.55
N GLN A 130 12.27 14.83 -4.22
CA GLN A 130 13.30 15.25 -5.19
C GLN A 130 12.73 16.04 -6.38
N GLU A 131 11.87 17.02 -6.10
CA GLU A 131 11.31 17.93 -7.10
C GLU A 131 10.51 17.22 -8.19
N ARG A 132 9.79 16.14 -7.81
CA ARG A 132 8.98 15.36 -8.75
C ARG A 132 7.48 15.63 -8.63
N GLU A 133 7.11 16.82 -8.13
CA GLU A 133 5.71 17.21 -7.88
C GLU A 133 4.86 17.24 -9.15
N HIS A 134 5.48 17.28 -10.31
CA HIS A 134 4.77 17.19 -11.60
C HIS A 134 4.25 15.78 -11.87
N LEU A 135 4.73 14.77 -11.14
CA LEU A 135 4.25 13.40 -11.25
C LEU A 135 3.15 13.17 -10.23
N ARG A 136 2.05 12.58 -10.68
CA ARG A 136 0.94 12.20 -9.79
C ARG A 136 0.80 10.69 -9.78
N VAL A 137 0.49 10.15 -8.61
CA VAL A 137 0.40 8.71 -8.39
C VAL A 137 -0.83 8.36 -7.58
N GLN A 138 -1.27 7.12 -7.74
CA GLN A 138 -2.22 6.47 -6.84
C GLN A 138 -1.49 5.31 -6.19
N ILE A 139 -1.66 5.15 -4.89
CA ILE A 139 -1.02 4.11 -4.10
C ILE A 139 -2.09 3.38 -3.30
N ILE A 140 -2.24 2.09 -3.56
CA ILE A 140 -3.12 1.22 -2.77
C ILE A 140 -2.28 0.43 -1.78
N LYS A 141 -2.84 0.19 -0.59
CA LYS A 141 -2.24 -0.70 0.40
C LYS A 141 -3.33 -1.57 1.00
N MET A 142 -3.05 -2.86 1.11
CA MET A 142 -3.96 -3.87 1.64
C MET A 142 -3.28 -4.64 2.76
N PRO A 143 -3.98 -4.92 3.87
CA PRO A 143 -3.36 -5.61 5.00
C PRO A 143 -3.04 -7.07 4.69
N LEU A 144 -1.90 -7.54 5.24
CA LEU A 144 -1.48 -8.93 5.23
C LEU A 144 -1.22 -9.37 6.65
N SER A 145 -1.37 -10.68 6.91
CA SER A 145 -1.14 -11.22 8.24
C SER A 145 -0.65 -12.66 8.14
N ASP A 146 0.48 -12.98 8.82
CA ASP A 146 1.01 -14.33 8.84
C ASP A 146 0.10 -15.29 9.60
N ASP A 147 -0.60 -14.83 10.63
CA ASP A 147 -1.54 -15.66 11.42
C ASP A 147 -3.00 -15.43 11.03
N GLY A 148 -3.27 -14.51 10.11
CA GLY A 148 -4.61 -14.19 9.65
C GLY A 148 -5.38 -13.23 10.56
N LEU A 149 -4.88 -12.89 11.72
CA LEU A 149 -5.57 -12.09 12.75
C LEU A 149 -4.90 -10.75 13.01
N VAL A 150 -3.58 -10.75 13.18
CA VAL A 150 -2.81 -9.53 13.47
C VAL A 150 -2.06 -9.10 12.20
N VAL A 151 -2.30 -7.89 11.75
CA VAL A 151 -1.64 -7.35 10.55
C VAL A 151 -0.15 -7.14 10.84
N ASP A 152 0.70 -7.74 10.02
CA ASP A 152 2.16 -7.63 10.15
C ASP A 152 2.84 -7.09 8.90
N LYS A 153 2.11 -7.02 7.79
CA LYS A 153 2.62 -6.49 6.51
C LYS A 153 1.51 -5.80 5.76
N PHE A 154 1.88 -5.07 4.73
CA PHE A 154 0.92 -4.64 3.71
C PHE A 154 1.42 -5.00 2.31
N LEU A 155 0.47 -5.30 1.44
CA LEU A 155 0.70 -5.43 0.01
C LEU A 155 0.21 -4.15 -0.65
N GLY A 156 1.07 -3.51 -1.41
CA GLY A 156 0.71 -2.29 -2.08
C GLY A 156 1.09 -2.27 -3.55
N ALA A 157 0.56 -1.31 -4.25
CA ALA A 157 0.89 -1.08 -5.64
C ALA A 157 0.76 0.40 -5.98
N LEU A 158 1.46 0.79 -7.03
CA LEU A 158 1.52 2.15 -7.52
C LEU A 158 0.95 2.21 -8.93
N HIS A 159 0.19 3.26 -9.21
CA HIS A 159 -0.22 3.61 -10.56
C HIS A 159 0.12 5.09 -10.80
N ARG A 160 0.86 5.36 -11.89
CA ARG A 160 1.14 6.73 -12.29
C ARG A 160 -0.05 7.27 -13.07
N GLU A 161 -0.59 8.39 -12.61
CA GLU A 161 -1.63 9.08 -13.33
C GLU A 161 -1.04 9.77 -14.57
N SER A 162 -1.74 9.71 -15.66
CA SER A 162 -1.31 10.36 -16.90
C SER A 162 -1.75 11.82 -16.96
#